data_c41954e316f0f741bc6244291cf407f4
#
_entry.id   c41954e316f0f741bc6244291cf407f4
#
_cell.length_a   1.000
_cell.length_b   1.000
_cell.length_c   1.000
_cell.angle_alpha   90.00
_cell.angle_beta   90.00
_cell.angle_gamma   90.00
#
_symmetry.space_group_name_H-M   'P 1'
#
loop_
_entity.id
_entity.type
_entity.pdbx_description
1 polymer ?
#
loop_
_entity_poly.entity_id
_entity_poly.type
_entity_poly.pdbx_seq_one_letter_code
_entity_poly.pdbx_strand_id
1 'polypeptide(L)'
;MVPSIAVEAAPTPSHVLSAALHDGPVSTTVNGNESAPTHGSYRGYDSVHWYVGNAKQAAAFYITRMGFKRVAYRGLETGSRVVASHVVRNGEVTFVLTSPLHTPDANTMSWSKEDKELLEEIHHHLKEHGDAVRDVAFCVDDVDSVYKAAIENGARPVYPPKKLEDDSGSVKYARIRTYGDTTHTLVERKAYNGAFLPGFRAVDEVDKTAKYLPQVGLEVIDHCVGNQDWNEMEAACD
;
A
#
# COMPACT_ATOMS: atom_id res chain seq x y z
N MET A 1 22.42 -31.11 -32.30
CA MET A 1 23.41 -30.02 -32.33
C MET A 1 22.64 -28.76 -32.01
N VAL A 2 22.72 -28.28 -30.75
CA VAL A 2 22.05 -27.08 -30.27
C VAL A 2 23.12 -25.98 -30.26
N PRO A 3 22.89 -24.80 -30.84
CA PRO A 3 23.89 -23.74 -30.81
C PRO A 3 23.99 -23.13 -29.43
N SER A 4 25.21 -23.08 -28.92
CA SER A 4 25.57 -22.39 -27.68
C SER A 4 25.57 -20.89 -27.93
N ILE A 5 24.73 -20.15 -27.17
CA ILE A 5 24.77 -18.69 -27.18
C ILE A 5 25.75 -18.27 -26.08
N ALA A 6 26.88 -17.72 -26.47
CA ALA A 6 27.79 -17.07 -25.54
C ALA A 6 27.20 -15.72 -25.08
N VAL A 7 26.97 -15.60 -23.79
CA VAL A 7 26.61 -14.31 -23.17
C VAL A 7 27.92 -13.62 -22.81
N GLU A 8 28.22 -12.56 -23.55
CA GLU A 8 29.34 -11.66 -23.26
C GLU A 8 29.01 -10.81 -22.05
N ALA A 9 29.84 -10.89 -21.02
CA ALA A 9 29.65 -10.12 -19.79
C ALA A 9 30.00 -8.66 -20.04
N ALA A 10 29.05 -7.76 -19.74
CA ALA A 10 29.28 -6.33 -19.76
C ALA A 10 30.29 -5.91 -18.68
N PRO A 11 31.18 -4.92 -18.94
CA PRO A 11 32.18 -4.48 -18.00
C PRO A 11 31.55 -3.74 -16.81
N THR A 12 31.94 -4.13 -15.61
CA THR A 12 31.61 -3.44 -14.35
C THR A 12 32.22 -2.03 -14.30
N PRO A 13 31.44 -0.99 -14.04
CA PRO A 13 32.02 0.32 -13.75
C PRO A 13 32.47 0.37 -12.28
N SER A 14 33.79 0.32 -12.09
CA SER A 14 34.43 0.70 -10.83
C SER A 14 34.56 2.21 -10.75
N HIS A 15 33.62 2.89 -10.17
CA HIS A 15 33.83 4.21 -9.55
C HIS A 15 32.88 4.36 -8.36
N VAL A 16 33.40 4.00 -7.20
CA VAL A 16 32.81 4.39 -5.92
C VAL A 16 33.12 5.87 -5.72
N LEU A 17 32.12 6.73 -5.90
CA LEU A 17 32.18 8.10 -5.42
C LEU A 17 31.85 8.08 -3.91
N SER A 18 32.90 8.22 -3.12
CA SER A 18 32.83 8.58 -1.71
C SER A 18 32.24 9.99 -1.60
N ALA A 19 30.95 10.11 -1.30
CA ALA A 19 30.38 11.38 -0.85
C ALA A 19 30.54 11.45 0.66
N ALA A 20 31.35 12.41 1.12
CA ALA A 20 31.57 12.73 2.51
C ALA A 20 30.22 13.09 3.18
N LEU A 21 29.90 12.36 4.23
CA LEU A 21 28.86 12.74 5.18
C LEU A 21 29.29 14.03 5.88
N HIS A 22 28.58 15.11 5.63
CA HIS A 22 28.67 16.34 6.43
C HIS A 22 27.68 16.20 7.59
N ASP A 23 28.16 15.77 8.73
CA ASP A 23 27.48 15.96 10.00
C ASP A 23 27.51 17.46 10.37
N GLY A 24 26.35 18.09 10.31
CA GLY A 24 26.14 19.41 10.89
C GLY A 24 24.66 19.58 11.20
N PRO A 25 24.28 19.96 12.44
CA PRO A 25 22.90 20.21 12.75
C PRO A 25 22.45 21.48 12.02
N VAL A 26 21.53 21.34 11.08
CA VAL A 26 20.83 22.48 10.49
C VAL A 26 19.86 23.01 11.55
N SER A 27 20.32 23.98 12.33
CA SER A 27 19.47 24.80 13.17
C SER A 27 18.75 25.84 12.29
N THR A 28 17.56 25.53 11.85
CA THR A 28 16.62 26.52 11.34
C THR A 28 15.84 27.11 12.50
N THR A 29 16.34 28.20 13.06
CA THR A 29 15.53 29.12 13.89
C THR A 29 14.50 29.79 12.98
N VAL A 30 13.30 29.22 12.94
CA VAL A 30 12.12 29.90 12.39
C VAL A 30 11.57 30.80 13.49
N ASN A 31 11.94 32.08 13.45
CA ASN A 31 11.22 33.13 14.17
C ASN A 31 9.92 33.42 13.38
N GLY A 32 8.80 33.07 13.94
CA GLY A 32 7.50 33.38 13.38
C GLY A 32 6.39 32.76 14.21
N ASN A 33 5.72 33.60 14.97
CA ASN A 33 4.53 33.26 15.76
C ASN A 33 3.33 33.19 14.80
N GLU A 34 3.35 32.22 13.86
CA GLU A 34 2.17 31.80 13.13
C GLU A 34 1.69 30.52 13.79
N SER A 35 0.48 30.57 14.34
CA SER A 35 -0.22 29.37 14.80
C SER A 35 -0.23 28.40 13.64
N ALA A 36 0.46 27.25 13.80
CA ALA A 36 0.44 26.19 12.82
C ALA A 36 -1.02 25.88 12.44
N PRO A 37 -1.34 25.76 11.16
CA PRO A 37 -2.70 25.45 10.74
C PRO A 37 -3.15 24.17 11.45
N THR A 38 -4.35 24.20 12.02
CA THR A 38 -4.98 23.09 12.77
C THR A 38 -5.44 21.98 11.82
N HIS A 39 -4.56 21.56 10.92
CA HIS A 39 -4.79 20.41 10.08
C HIS A 39 -4.26 19.16 10.81
N GLY A 40 -5.02 18.08 10.76
CA GLY A 40 -4.63 16.82 11.38
C GLY A 40 -3.22 16.38 10.92
N SER A 41 -2.47 15.77 11.84
CA SER A 41 -1.06 15.38 11.56
C SER A 41 -0.98 14.03 10.89
N TYR A 42 0.00 13.86 10.00
CA TYR A 42 0.46 12.56 9.52
C TYR A 42 1.28 11.86 10.61
N ARG A 43 1.04 10.55 10.80
CA ARG A 43 1.74 9.70 11.76
C ARG A 43 2.73 8.74 11.10
N GLY A 44 2.68 8.63 9.79
CA GLY A 44 3.51 7.73 8.99
C GLY A 44 2.69 6.89 8.04
N TYR A 45 3.33 5.89 7.46
CA TYR A 45 2.66 4.92 6.59
C TYR A 45 1.74 4.00 7.40
N ASP A 46 0.51 3.77 6.92
CA ASP A 46 -0.37 2.74 7.47
C ASP A 46 -0.15 1.40 6.77
N SER A 47 -0.18 1.41 5.46
CA SER A 47 0.04 0.22 4.63
C SER A 47 0.26 0.56 3.17
N VAL A 48 0.87 -0.37 2.43
CA VAL A 48 0.94 -0.35 0.96
C VAL A 48 0.06 -1.46 0.42
N HIS A 49 -0.86 -1.10 -0.47
CA HIS A 49 -1.83 -2.01 -1.06
C HIS A 49 -1.46 -2.33 -2.51
N TRP A 50 -1.34 -3.62 -2.78
CA TRP A 50 -0.98 -4.18 -4.09
C TRP A 50 -2.19 -4.90 -4.69
N TYR A 51 -2.44 -4.67 -5.96
CA TYR A 51 -3.22 -5.59 -6.76
C TYR A 51 -2.28 -6.59 -7.42
N VAL A 52 -2.59 -7.87 -7.24
CA VAL A 52 -1.74 -8.99 -7.69
C VAL A 52 -2.58 -10.09 -8.32
N GLY A 53 -2.01 -10.86 -9.23
CA GLY A 53 -2.70 -11.97 -9.88
C GLY A 53 -3.07 -13.10 -8.91
N ASN A 54 -2.28 -13.30 -7.84
CA ASN A 54 -2.57 -14.29 -6.80
C ASN A 54 -2.08 -13.80 -5.42
N ALA A 55 -3.00 -13.30 -4.61
CA ALA A 55 -2.68 -12.72 -3.30
C ALA A 55 -2.07 -13.73 -2.32
N LYS A 56 -2.47 -15.02 -2.39
CA LYS A 56 -1.92 -16.07 -1.52
C LYS A 56 -0.46 -16.38 -1.86
N GLN A 57 -0.11 -16.44 -3.14
CA GLN A 57 1.27 -16.67 -3.58
C GLN A 57 2.15 -15.45 -3.30
N ALA A 58 1.66 -14.25 -3.58
CA ALA A 58 2.37 -13.02 -3.26
C ALA A 58 2.65 -12.91 -1.75
N ALA A 59 1.65 -13.16 -0.89
CA ALA A 59 1.83 -13.20 0.55
C ALA A 59 2.88 -14.24 0.99
N ALA A 60 2.85 -15.44 0.40
CA ALA A 60 3.84 -16.49 0.69
C ALA A 60 5.27 -16.05 0.32
N PHE A 61 5.46 -15.31 -0.76
CA PHE A 61 6.77 -14.74 -1.13
C PHE A 61 7.29 -13.81 -0.02
N TYR A 62 6.51 -12.82 0.42
CA TYR A 62 6.93 -11.89 1.48
C TYR A 62 7.15 -12.59 2.81
N ILE A 63 6.35 -13.60 3.15
CA ILE A 63 6.51 -14.38 4.38
C ILE A 63 7.82 -15.17 4.32
N THR A 64 8.09 -15.87 3.22
CA THR A 64 9.23 -16.79 3.14
C THR A 64 10.54 -16.12 2.76
N ARG A 65 10.50 -14.97 2.08
CA ARG A 65 11.71 -14.28 1.57
C ARG A 65 12.07 -13.03 2.35
N MET A 66 11.05 -12.36 2.92
CA MET A 66 11.22 -11.04 3.55
C MET A 66 10.85 -11.04 5.05
N GLY A 67 10.59 -12.22 5.65
CA GLY A 67 10.32 -12.35 7.07
C GLY A 67 8.99 -11.78 7.56
N PHE A 68 8.03 -11.52 6.66
CA PHE A 68 6.72 -11.06 7.04
C PHE A 68 5.91 -12.16 7.75
N LYS A 69 4.92 -11.74 8.52
CA LYS A 69 3.91 -12.62 9.13
C LYS A 69 2.54 -12.25 8.58
N ARG A 70 1.70 -13.25 8.29
CA ARG A 70 0.30 -12.99 7.93
C ARG A 70 -0.44 -12.56 9.19
N VAL A 71 -1.09 -11.41 9.16
CA VAL A 71 -1.79 -10.85 10.33
C VAL A 71 -3.29 -10.77 10.14
N ALA A 72 -3.76 -10.63 8.89
CA ALA A 72 -5.19 -10.58 8.61
C ALA A 72 -5.53 -11.14 7.22
N TYR A 73 -6.79 -11.50 7.05
CA TYR A 73 -7.35 -12.03 5.82
C TYR A 73 -8.77 -11.54 5.59
N ARG A 74 -9.11 -11.29 4.32
CA ARG A 74 -10.45 -11.05 3.83
C ARG A 74 -10.66 -11.90 2.57
N GLY A 75 -11.78 -12.62 2.48
CA GLY A 75 -12.10 -13.49 1.35
C GLY A 75 -13.44 -14.15 1.55
N LEU A 76 -13.66 -15.29 0.91
CA LEU A 76 -14.94 -15.99 0.95
C LEU A 76 -15.40 -16.30 2.38
N GLU A 77 -14.48 -16.67 3.27
CA GLU A 77 -14.75 -17.02 4.66
C GLU A 77 -15.12 -15.80 5.53
N THR A 78 -14.91 -14.60 5.03
CA THR A 78 -15.29 -13.34 5.68
C THR A 78 -16.40 -12.60 4.91
N GLY A 79 -17.04 -13.26 3.95
CA GLY A 79 -18.15 -12.73 3.16
C GLY A 79 -17.74 -11.91 1.92
N SER A 80 -16.45 -11.75 1.63
CA SER A 80 -16.00 -11.12 0.38
C SER A 80 -16.08 -12.13 -0.77
N ARG A 81 -16.91 -11.84 -1.77
CA ARG A 81 -17.16 -12.75 -2.88
C ARG A 81 -16.32 -12.45 -4.12
N VAL A 82 -15.78 -11.25 -4.24
CA VAL A 82 -15.08 -10.78 -5.45
C VAL A 82 -13.58 -10.74 -5.32
N VAL A 83 -13.06 -10.58 -4.09
CA VAL A 83 -11.61 -10.47 -3.84
C VAL A 83 -11.17 -11.32 -2.65
N ALA A 84 -9.90 -11.76 -2.72
CA ALA A 84 -9.15 -12.26 -1.58
C ALA A 84 -8.01 -11.28 -1.27
N SER A 85 -7.91 -10.86 0.00
CA SER A 85 -6.86 -9.98 0.49
C SER A 85 -6.12 -10.63 1.65
N HIS A 86 -4.79 -10.66 1.55
CA HIS A 86 -3.90 -11.09 2.63
C HIS A 86 -3.13 -9.88 3.14
N VAL A 87 -3.15 -9.67 4.44
CA VAL A 87 -2.34 -8.63 5.11
C VAL A 87 -1.14 -9.30 5.74
N VAL A 88 0.03 -8.83 5.36
CA VAL A 88 1.31 -9.30 5.91
C VAL A 88 2.06 -8.14 6.56
N ARG A 89 2.76 -8.41 7.67
CA ARG A 89 3.46 -7.39 8.46
C ARG A 89 4.84 -7.87 8.89
N ASN A 90 5.81 -6.95 8.85
CA ASN A 90 7.13 -7.12 9.46
C ASN A 90 7.56 -5.77 10.06
N GLY A 91 7.76 -5.70 11.39
CA GLY A 91 7.85 -4.42 12.09
C GLY A 91 6.60 -3.56 11.87
N GLU A 92 6.79 -2.30 11.52
CA GLU A 92 5.71 -1.39 11.15
C GLU A 92 5.36 -1.44 9.64
N VAL A 93 6.08 -2.25 8.86
CA VAL A 93 5.82 -2.42 7.42
C VAL A 93 4.62 -3.33 7.21
N THR A 94 3.54 -2.81 6.68
CA THR A 94 2.31 -3.56 6.39
C THR A 94 2.01 -3.53 4.90
N PHE A 95 1.87 -4.74 4.29
CA PHE A 95 1.41 -4.89 2.92
C PHE A 95 0.04 -5.57 2.87
N VAL A 96 -0.81 -5.05 2.01
CA VAL A 96 -2.12 -5.64 1.67
C VAL A 96 -2.03 -6.15 0.24
N LEU A 97 -2.19 -7.45 0.06
CA LEU A 97 -2.08 -8.12 -1.22
C LEU A 97 -3.48 -8.60 -1.61
N THR A 98 -4.05 -8.03 -2.65
CA THR A 98 -5.42 -8.32 -3.09
C THR A 98 -5.42 -8.89 -4.50
N SER A 99 -6.13 -10.01 -4.68
CA SER A 99 -6.38 -10.59 -6.01
C SER A 99 -7.86 -10.78 -6.25
N PRO A 100 -8.30 -10.72 -7.52
CA PRO A 100 -9.67 -11.06 -7.88
C PRO A 100 -9.91 -12.56 -7.68
N LEU A 101 -11.14 -12.93 -7.33
CA LEU A 101 -11.59 -14.33 -7.23
C LEU A 101 -12.28 -14.81 -8.51
N HIS A 102 -12.58 -13.90 -9.41
CA HIS A 102 -13.32 -14.17 -10.64
C HIS A 102 -12.67 -13.50 -11.84
N THR A 103 -12.97 -14.01 -13.02
CA THR A 103 -12.60 -13.39 -14.29
C THR A 103 -13.51 -12.19 -14.60
N PRO A 104 -13.09 -11.28 -15.50
CA PRO A 104 -13.93 -10.13 -15.90
C PRO A 104 -15.29 -10.55 -16.48
N ASP A 105 -15.35 -11.70 -17.15
CA ASP A 105 -16.55 -12.22 -17.83
C ASP A 105 -17.45 -13.05 -16.91
N ALA A 106 -17.16 -13.11 -15.60
CA ALA A 106 -17.96 -13.88 -14.67
C ALA A 106 -19.42 -13.40 -14.65
N ASN A 107 -20.35 -14.34 -14.50
CA ASN A 107 -21.77 -13.98 -14.35
C ASN A 107 -21.99 -13.25 -13.02
N THR A 108 -22.09 -11.94 -13.09
CA THR A 108 -22.16 -11.04 -11.94
C THR A 108 -23.56 -10.49 -11.67
N MET A 109 -24.61 -11.12 -12.21
CA MET A 109 -25.99 -10.56 -12.14
C MET A 109 -26.46 -10.29 -10.72
N SER A 110 -26.01 -11.05 -9.73
CA SER A 110 -26.38 -10.90 -8.31
C SER A 110 -25.42 -10.04 -7.48
N TRP A 111 -24.39 -9.46 -8.09
CA TRP A 111 -23.41 -8.68 -7.36
C TRP A 111 -23.79 -7.20 -7.29
N SER A 112 -23.32 -6.53 -6.23
CA SER A 112 -23.47 -5.09 -6.11
C SER A 112 -22.76 -4.35 -7.23
N LYS A 113 -23.11 -3.08 -7.44
CA LYS A 113 -22.42 -2.22 -8.40
C LYS A 113 -20.97 -2.02 -7.99
N GLU A 114 -20.73 -1.83 -6.70
CA GLU A 114 -19.41 -1.61 -6.12
C GLU A 114 -18.50 -2.83 -6.31
N ASP A 115 -19.05 -4.06 -6.18
CA ASP A 115 -18.29 -5.29 -6.41
C ASP A 115 -17.87 -5.45 -7.88
N LYS A 116 -18.75 -5.07 -8.81
CA LYS A 116 -18.43 -5.10 -10.25
C LYS A 116 -17.37 -4.09 -10.60
N GLU A 117 -17.52 -2.85 -10.14
CA GLU A 117 -16.54 -1.77 -10.35
C GLU A 117 -15.16 -2.15 -9.77
N LEU A 118 -15.13 -2.75 -8.57
CA LEU A 118 -13.88 -3.22 -7.96
C LEU A 118 -13.22 -4.32 -8.79
N LEU A 119 -14.00 -5.28 -9.30
CA LEU A 119 -13.47 -6.37 -10.13
C LEU A 119 -12.89 -5.82 -11.45
N GLU A 120 -13.60 -4.93 -12.10
CA GLU A 120 -13.16 -4.26 -13.33
C GLU A 120 -11.89 -3.44 -13.07
N GLU A 121 -11.84 -2.67 -11.98
CA GLU A 121 -10.66 -1.89 -11.57
C GLU A 121 -9.43 -2.79 -11.39
N ILE A 122 -9.57 -3.90 -10.67
CA ILE A 122 -8.44 -4.82 -10.43
C ILE A 122 -7.95 -5.45 -11.74
N HIS A 123 -8.85 -5.92 -12.60
CA HIS A 123 -8.46 -6.51 -13.87
C HIS A 123 -7.82 -5.50 -14.82
N HIS A 124 -8.33 -4.27 -14.85
CA HIS A 124 -7.70 -3.18 -15.60
C HIS A 124 -6.27 -2.93 -15.10
N HIS A 125 -6.10 -2.78 -13.79
CA HIS A 125 -4.80 -2.55 -13.18
C HIS A 125 -3.81 -3.68 -13.49
N LEU A 126 -4.24 -4.94 -13.34
CA LEU A 126 -3.39 -6.10 -13.64
C LEU A 126 -3.01 -6.19 -15.13
N LYS A 127 -3.88 -5.77 -16.02
CA LYS A 127 -3.62 -5.73 -17.46
C LYS A 127 -2.58 -4.67 -17.83
N GLU A 128 -2.67 -3.48 -17.22
CA GLU A 128 -1.80 -2.35 -17.57
C GLU A 128 -0.45 -2.39 -16.82
N HIS A 129 -0.45 -2.86 -15.56
CA HIS A 129 0.72 -2.76 -14.66
C HIS A 129 1.25 -4.11 -14.18
N GLY A 130 0.51 -5.21 -14.36
CA GLY A 130 0.80 -6.48 -13.70
C GLY A 130 0.60 -6.39 -12.19
N ASP A 131 1.38 -7.16 -11.42
CA ASP A 131 1.40 -7.10 -9.96
C ASP A 131 2.06 -5.77 -9.53
N ALA A 132 1.27 -4.81 -9.06
CA ALA A 132 1.77 -3.47 -8.75
C ALA A 132 1.03 -2.80 -7.58
N VAL A 133 1.64 -1.73 -7.05
CA VAL A 133 1.05 -0.89 -6.01
C VAL A 133 -0.16 -0.16 -6.56
N ARG A 134 -1.28 -0.26 -5.85
CA ARG A 134 -2.51 0.46 -6.13
C ARG A 134 -2.73 1.65 -5.21
N ASP A 135 -2.34 1.50 -3.93
CA ASP A 135 -2.60 2.52 -2.92
C ASP A 135 -1.50 2.56 -1.87
N VAL A 136 -1.12 3.75 -1.47
CA VAL A 136 -0.25 3.99 -0.32
C VAL A 136 -1.08 4.70 0.74
N ALA A 137 -1.33 4.00 1.85
CA ALA A 137 -2.14 4.51 2.95
C ALA A 137 -1.28 5.17 4.03
N PHE A 138 -1.78 6.28 4.55
CA PHE A 138 -1.16 7.05 5.63
C PHE A 138 -2.03 7.05 6.87
N CYS A 139 -1.42 6.80 8.03
CA CYS A 139 -2.06 7.00 9.32
C CYS A 139 -2.12 8.49 9.64
N VAL A 140 -3.30 8.99 9.97
CA VAL A 140 -3.53 10.40 10.31
C VAL A 140 -4.34 10.53 11.59
N ASP A 141 -4.22 11.69 12.26
CA ASP A 141 -4.96 11.95 13.51
C ASP A 141 -6.43 12.29 13.27
N ASP A 142 -6.73 12.97 12.17
CA ASP A 142 -8.05 13.45 11.81
C ASP A 142 -8.22 13.42 10.29
N VAL A 143 -8.95 12.42 9.83
CA VAL A 143 -9.21 12.23 8.40
C VAL A 143 -9.99 13.39 7.79
N ASP A 144 -10.96 13.98 8.52
CA ASP A 144 -11.79 15.06 7.98
C ASP A 144 -10.95 16.31 7.70
N SER A 145 -10.10 16.70 8.66
CA SER A 145 -9.23 17.87 8.52
C SER A 145 -8.19 17.70 7.41
N VAL A 146 -7.50 16.54 7.39
CA VAL A 146 -6.46 16.27 6.40
C VAL A 146 -7.05 16.17 5.00
N TYR A 147 -8.17 15.48 4.85
CA TYR A 147 -8.86 15.37 3.56
C TYR A 147 -9.33 16.75 3.06
N LYS A 148 -9.97 17.53 3.93
CA LYS A 148 -10.42 18.90 3.58
C LYS A 148 -9.26 19.75 3.09
N ALA A 149 -8.15 19.76 3.85
CA ALA A 149 -6.95 20.51 3.46
C ALA A 149 -6.38 20.02 2.12
N ALA A 150 -6.34 18.71 1.88
CA ALA A 150 -5.87 18.16 0.61
C ALA A 150 -6.74 18.64 -0.57
N ILE A 151 -8.07 18.60 -0.44
CA ILE A 151 -8.99 19.05 -1.49
C ILE A 151 -8.86 20.56 -1.73
N GLU A 152 -8.75 21.37 -0.68
CA GLU A 152 -8.53 22.81 -0.79
C GLU A 152 -7.22 23.17 -1.50
N ASN A 153 -6.21 22.29 -1.41
CA ASN A 153 -4.94 22.38 -2.12
C ASN A 153 -4.91 21.63 -3.47
N GLY A 154 -6.07 21.27 -4.03
CA GLY A 154 -6.17 20.76 -5.39
C GLY A 154 -6.15 19.23 -5.53
N ALA A 155 -6.11 18.47 -4.44
CA ALA A 155 -6.18 17.02 -4.52
C ALA A 155 -7.52 16.55 -5.13
N ARG A 156 -7.47 15.53 -5.98
CA ARG A 156 -8.65 14.96 -6.65
C ARG A 156 -9.29 13.88 -5.77
N PRO A 157 -10.58 14.00 -5.41
CA PRO A 157 -11.24 13.03 -4.56
C PRO A 157 -11.46 11.68 -5.26
N VAL A 158 -11.32 10.59 -4.50
CA VAL A 158 -11.83 9.25 -4.86
C VAL A 158 -12.98 8.89 -3.94
N TYR A 159 -12.75 8.92 -2.63
CA TYR A 159 -13.77 8.76 -1.61
C TYR A 159 -13.67 9.87 -0.58
N PRO A 160 -14.77 10.57 -0.26
CA PRO A 160 -14.83 11.46 0.89
C PRO A 160 -14.69 10.64 2.20
N PRO A 161 -14.48 11.31 3.34
CA PRO A 161 -14.41 10.63 4.63
C PRO A 161 -15.58 9.69 4.87
N LYS A 162 -15.28 8.43 5.18
CA LYS A 162 -16.22 7.35 5.48
C LYS A 162 -15.81 6.62 6.74
N LYS A 163 -16.80 6.10 7.46
CA LYS A 163 -16.61 5.26 8.63
C LYS A 163 -16.89 3.80 8.26
N LEU A 164 -15.98 2.91 8.61
CA LEU A 164 -16.20 1.46 8.65
C LEU A 164 -16.24 1.04 10.11
N GLU A 165 -17.10 0.10 10.45
CA GLU A 165 -17.21 -0.42 11.81
C GLU A 165 -17.55 -1.92 11.82
N ASP A 166 -17.08 -2.58 12.86
CA ASP A 166 -17.39 -3.95 13.24
C ASP A 166 -17.36 -4.06 14.78
N ASP A 167 -17.44 -5.28 15.30
CA ASP A 167 -17.42 -5.56 16.74
C ASP A 167 -16.11 -5.10 17.43
N SER A 168 -15.04 -4.87 16.67
CA SER A 168 -13.74 -4.40 17.17
C SER A 168 -13.61 -2.89 17.25
N GLY A 169 -14.62 -2.15 16.78
CA GLY A 169 -14.65 -0.70 16.78
C GLY A 169 -14.83 -0.08 15.41
N SER A 170 -14.27 1.09 15.19
CA SER A 170 -14.43 1.81 13.93
C SER A 170 -13.13 2.43 13.41
N VAL A 171 -13.02 2.47 12.08
CA VAL A 171 -11.96 3.16 11.33
C VAL A 171 -12.62 4.22 10.46
N LYS A 172 -12.07 5.43 10.45
CA LYS A 172 -12.43 6.45 9.47
C LYS A 172 -11.36 6.47 8.39
N TYR A 173 -11.77 6.61 7.14
CA TYR A 173 -10.84 6.71 6.01
C TYR A 173 -11.38 7.60 4.91
N ALA A 174 -10.48 8.17 4.13
CA ALA A 174 -10.76 8.90 2.90
C ALA A 174 -9.71 8.53 1.85
N ARG A 175 -9.99 8.76 0.57
CA ARG A 175 -9.03 8.46 -0.49
C ARG A 175 -8.99 9.58 -1.51
N ILE A 176 -7.78 9.93 -1.92
CA ILE A 176 -7.48 10.91 -2.96
C ILE A 176 -6.65 10.27 -4.07
N ARG A 177 -6.70 10.84 -5.26
CA ARG A 177 -5.78 10.50 -6.34
C ARG A 177 -4.43 11.15 -6.09
N THR A 178 -3.39 10.48 -6.57
CA THR A 178 -2.06 11.05 -6.76
C THR A 178 -1.69 10.96 -8.24
N TYR A 179 -0.48 10.68 -8.60
CA TYR A 179 -0.06 10.49 -9.99
C TYR A 179 -0.52 9.13 -10.56
N GLY A 180 -0.75 9.08 -11.86
CA GLY A 180 -1.17 7.85 -12.56
C GLY A 180 -2.41 7.21 -11.94
N ASP A 181 -2.37 5.89 -11.78
CA ASP A 181 -3.46 5.10 -11.19
C ASP A 181 -3.31 4.86 -9.69
N THR A 182 -2.21 5.31 -9.08
CA THR A 182 -1.97 5.20 -7.64
C THR A 182 -2.87 6.15 -6.87
N THR A 183 -3.27 5.73 -5.67
CA THR A 183 -4.08 6.54 -4.75
C THR A 183 -3.42 6.64 -3.39
N HIS A 184 -3.86 7.63 -2.61
CA HIS A 184 -3.51 7.76 -1.20
C HIS A 184 -4.75 7.62 -0.35
N THR A 185 -4.73 6.66 0.58
CA THR A 185 -5.77 6.50 1.59
C THR A 185 -5.30 7.12 2.91
N LEU A 186 -6.11 8.01 3.46
CA LEU A 186 -5.94 8.57 4.79
C LEU A 186 -6.70 7.69 5.77
N VAL A 187 -6.08 7.23 6.86
CA VAL A 187 -6.66 6.26 7.80
C VAL A 187 -6.54 6.76 9.24
N GLU A 188 -7.66 6.82 9.92
CA GLU A 188 -7.76 7.13 11.35
C GLU A 188 -8.28 5.91 12.11
N ARG A 189 -7.43 5.36 13.03
CA ARG A 189 -7.69 4.09 13.75
C ARG A 189 -7.91 4.26 15.25
N LYS A 190 -8.19 5.47 15.74
CA LYS A 190 -8.26 5.77 17.19
C LYS A 190 -9.21 4.87 17.99
N ALA A 191 -10.26 4.37 17.34
CA ALA A 191 -11.31 3.59 17.99
C ALA A 191 -11.39 2.14 17.46
N TYR A 192 -10.29 1.58 16.97
CA TYR A 192 -10.28 0.26 16.36
C TYR A 192 -9.21 -0.66 16.96
N ASN A 193 -9.63 -1.83 17.46
CA ASN A 193 -8.79 -2.85 18.07
C ASN A 193 -8.73 -4.15 17.27
N GLY A 194 -9.25 -4.16 16.04
CA GLY A 194 -9.22 -5.33 15.16
C GLY A 194 -7.86 -5.53 14.48
N ALA A 195 -7.74 -6.64 13.76
CA ALA A 195 -6.45 -7.07 13.19
C ALA A 195 -5.90 -6.12 12.11
N PHE A 196 -6.78 -5.47 11.32
CA PHE A 196 -6.38 -4.55 10.26
C PHE A 196 -7.48 -3.51 9.96
N LEU A 197 -8.56 -3.89 9.29
CA LEU A 197 -9.72 -3.06 8.98
C LEU A 197 -11.01 -3.85 9.25
N PRO A 198 -12.15 -3.21 9.47
CA PRO A 198 -13.43 -3.88 9.50
C PRO A 198 -13.66 -4.79 8.29
N GLY A 199 -14.16 -5.99 8.53
CA GLY A 199 -14.33 -7.04 7.52
C GLY A 199 -13.11 -7.92 7.26
N PHE A 200 -11.96 -7.67 7.92
CA PHE A 200 -10.81 -8.56 7.96
C PHE A 200 -10.82 -9.41 9.24
N ARG A 201 -10.48 -10.68 9.09
CA ARG A 201 -10.31 -11.62 10.21
C ARG A 201 -8.82 -11.72 10.56
N ALA A 202 -8.52 -11.74 11.85
CA ALA A 202 -7.17 -12.04 12.34
C ALA A 202 -6.70 -13.42 11.88
N VAL A 203 -5.42 -13.56 11.61
CA VAL A 203 -4.78 -14.83 11.27
C VAL A 203 -3.64 -15.05 12.24
N ASP A 204 -3.83 -16.06 13.11
CA ASP A 204 -2.81 -16.45 14.10
C ASP A 204 -1.93 -17.61 13.61
N GLU A 205 -2.17 -18.08 12.38
CA GLU A 205 -1.42 -19.20 11.81
C GLU A 205 0.01 -18.75 11.44
N VAL A 206 0.97 -19.29 12.16
CA VAL A 206 2.38 -19.12 11.84
C VAL A 206 2.76 -20.15 10.77
N ASP A 207 3.33 -19.69 9.67
CA ASP A 207 3.90 -20.58 8.66
C ASP A 207 4.98 -21.47 9.30
N LYS A 208 4.76 -22.79 9.24
CA LYS A 208 5.67 -23.76 9.87
C LYS A 208 7.08 -23.73 9.27
N THR A 209 7.22 -23.23 8.05
CA THR A 209 8.51 -23.12 7.35
C THR A 209 9.28 -21.87 7.78
N ALA A 210 8.60 -20.83 8.26
CA ALA A 210 9.22 -19.56 8.65
C ALA A 210 10.33 -19.72 9.70
N LYS A 211 10.22 -20.71 10.60
CA LYS A 211 11.24 -21.00 11.62
C LYS A 211 12.58 -21.50 11.07
N TYR A 212 12.61 -21.97 9.83
CA TYR A 212 13.82 -22.48 9.17
C TYR A 212 14.45 -21.44 8.23
N LEU A 213 13.83 -20.28 8.08
CA LEU A 213 14.28 -19.23 7.20
C LEU A 213 15.06 -18.17 7.96
N PRO A 214 15.99 -17.46 7.31
CA PRO A 214 16.68 -16.33 7.92
C PRO A 214 15.68 -15.30 8.43
N GLN A 215 15.92 -14.79 9.63
CA GLN A 215 15.10 -13.71 10.17
C GLN A 215 15.46 -12.40 9.46
N VAL A 216 14.47 -11.75 8.87
CA VAL A 216 14.60 -10.42 8.29
C VAL A 216 13.81 -9.47 9.19
N GLY A 217 14.52 -8.55 9.87
CA GLY A 217 13.89 -7.50 10.68
C GLY A 217 13.72 -6.25 9.86
N LEU A 218 12.46 -5.85 9.59
CA LEU A 218 12.15 -4.55 9.03
C LEU A 218 11.60 -3.69 10.17
N GLU A 219 11.83 -2.39 10.10
CA GLU A 219 11.34 -1.46 11.12
C GLU A 219 10.17 -0.64 10.56
N VAL A 220 10.43 0.20 9.57
CA VAL A 220 9.44 1.13 8.99
C VAL A 220 9.54 1.16 7.47
N ILE A 221 8.54 1.73 6.81
CA ILE A 221 8.64 2.19 5.43
C ILE A 221 9.26 3.58 5.48
N ASP A 222 10.48 3.71 4.96
CA ASP A 222 11.20 4.98 4.94
C ASP A 222 10.58 5.94 3.91
N HIS A 223 10.44 5.50 2.67
CA HIS A 223 9.83 6.27 1.60
C HIS A 223 9.24 5.39 0.50
N CYS A 224 8.33 5.97 -0.29
CA CYS A 224 7.84 5.41 -1.55
C CYS A 224 8.24 6.33 -2.70
N VAL A 225 8.59 5.76 -3.83
CA VAL A 225 9.01 6.50 -5.04
C VAL A 225 8.03 6.20 -6.17
N GLY A 226 7.58 7.26 -6.85
CA GLY A 226 6.85 7.16 -8.11
C GLY A 226 7.80 7.35 -9.28
N ASN A 227 7.87 6.37 -10.17
CA ASN A 227 8.58 6.51 -11.43
C ASN A 227 7.64 7.07 -12.49
N GLN A 228 8.15 7.99 -13.30
CA GLN A 228 7.44 8.56 -14.43
C GLN A 228 8.14 8.15 -15.73
N ASP A 229 7.41 8.20 -16.84
CA ASP A 229 7.98 7.98 -18.15
C ASP A 229 8.97 9.10 -18.54
N TRP A 230 9.69 8.88 -19.63
CA TRP A 230 10.68 9.86 -20.10
C TRP A 230 10.01 11.21 -20.37
N ASN A 231 10.55 12.27 -19.76
CA ASN A 231 10.09 13.66 -19.84
C ASN A 231 8.71 13.94 -19.23
N GLU A 232 8.13 13.02 -18.45
CA GLU A 232 6.82 13.19 -17.80
C GLU A 232 6.94 13.66 -16.33
N MET A 233 8.16 13.83 -15.81
CA MET A 233 8.39 14.20 -14.42
C MET A 233 7.77 15.57 -14.07
N GLU A 234 7.95 16.59 -14.93
CA GLU A 234 7.41 17.93 -14.67
C GLU A 234 5.89 17.89 -14.63
N ALA A 235 5.25 17.25 -15.62
CA ALA A 235 3.79 17.11 -15.67
C ALA A 235 3.21 16.31 -14.49
N ALA A 236 4.00 15.44 -13.86
CA ALA A 236 3.57 14.67 -12.69
C ALA A 236 3.74 15.43 -11.37
N CYS A 237 4.57 16.50 -11.36
CA CYS A 237 4.81 17.35 -10.18
C CYS A 237 3.88 18.58 -10.10
N ASP A 238 3.28 18.98 -11.23
CA ASP A 238 2.32 20.09 -11.34
C ASP A 238 0.89 19.64 -10.95
#